data_50f57a2c24c9a8c2a214ad95a8bdeaf3
#
_entry.id   50f57a2c24c9a8c2a214ad95a8bdeaf3
#
_cell.length_a   1.000
_cell.length_b   1.000
_cell.length_c   1.000
_cell.angle_alpha   90.00
_cell.angle_beta   90.00
_cell.angle_gamma   90.00
#
_symmetry.space_group_name_H-M   'P 1'
#
loop_
_entity.id
_entity.type
_entity.pdbx_description
1 polymer ?
#
loop_
_entity_poly.entity_id
_entity_poly.type
_entity_poly.pdbx_seq_one_letter_code
_entity_poly.pdbx_strand_id
1 'polypeptide(L)'
;MLVASFARDDSRQPSLLTKNPPMSTLTLAQANAIIAAALERSKQSGYKPMAVVVLDESGNLKAAQREDGASMFRVDVATGKAWAAVGMGAASRTLAERAKDNPNFFVTLAATAKGRFLPQTGAVLIKDAQGNVLGAAGASGGTGDEDEAICIAGVEAAGLVRG
;
A
#
# COMPACT_ATOMS: atom_id res chain seq x y z
N MET A 1 65.75 27.61 -28.50
CA MET A 1 64.92 27.53 -27.30
C MET A 1 63.56 27.05 -27.74
N LEU A 2 63.34 25.72 -27.70
CA LEU A 2 62.08 25.10 -28.15
C LEU A 2 61.14 25.04 -26.96
N VAL A 3 59.94 25.59 -27.07
CA VAL A 3 58.90 25.45 -26.11
C VAL A 3 57.94 24.37 -26.60
N ALA A 4 57.97 23.23 -25.92
CA ALA A 4 57.07 22.12 -26.19
C ALA A 4 55.66 22.45 -25.62
N SER A 5 54.67 22.53 -26.51
CA SER A 5 53.27 22.66 -26.15
C SER A 5 52.73 21.27 -25.72
N PHE A 6 52.36 21.12 -24.46
CA PHE A 6 51.62 19.96 -23.97
C PHE A 6 50.11 20.16 -24.27
N ALA A 7 49.63 19.48 -25.30
CA ALA A 7 48.20 19.31 -25.52
C ALA A 7 47.67 18.34 -24.46
N ARG A 8 46.70 18.80 -23.64
CA ARG A 8 45.93 17.94 -22.73
C ARG A 8 44.87 17.19 -23.54
N ASP A 9 45.03 15.87 -23.56
CA ASP A 9 43.98 14.98 -24.05
C ASP A 9 42.82 14.94 -23.02
N ASP A 10 41.74 15.58 -23.37
CA ASP A 10 40.53 15.69 -22.53
C ASP A 10 39.43 14.71 -22.99
N SER A 11 39.85 13.45 -23.29
CA SER A 11 38.95 12.37 -23.64
C SER A 11 38.46 11.56 -22.44
N ARG A 12 38.14 12.21 -21.32
CA ARG A 12 37.37 11.55 -20.26
C ARG A 12 35.87 11.67 -20.58
N GLN A 13 35.39 10.64 -21.25
CA GLN A 13 33.94 10.44 -21.34
C GLN A 13 33.33 10.43 -19.92
N PRO A 14 32.24 11.18 -19.67
CA PRO A 14 31.54 11.06 -18.40
C PRO A 14 30.95 9.64 -18.33
N SER A 15 31.30 8.94 -17.25
CA SER A 15 30.73 7.64 -16.92
C SER A 15 29.21 7.69 -17.04
N LEU A 16 28.66 6.74 -17.80
CA LEU A 16 27.24 6.42 -17.81
C LEU A 16 26.82 6.02 -16.39
N LEU A 17 26.49 7.00 -15.57
CA LEU A 17 25.65 6.79 -14.40
C LEU A 17 24.33 6.26 -14.96
N THR A 18 24.14 4.95 -14.91
CA THR A 18 22.86 4.32 -15.13
C THR A 18 21.90 4.97 -14.15
N LYS A 19 21.10 5.92 -14.65
CA LYS A 19 19.98 6.45 -13.88
C LYS A 19 19.07 5.25 -13.63
N ASN A 20 19.11 4.72 -12.40
CA ASN A 20 18.06 3.83 -11.96
C ASN A 20 16.73 4.53 -12.29
N PRO A 21 15.79 3.85 -12.95
CA PRO A 21 14.49 4.46 -13.19
C PRO A 21 13.97 4.95 -11.84
N PRO A 22 13.34 6.15 -11.78
CA PRO A 22 12.78 6.64 -10.54
C PRO A 22 11.87 5.55 -9.97
N MET A 23 12.07 5.21 -8.70
CA MET A 23 11.19 4.26 -8.02
C MET A 23 9.76 4.77 -8.20
N SER A 24 8.89 3.92 -8.74
CA SER A 24 7.51 4.30 -8.94
C SER A 24 6.87 4.46 -7.56
N THR A 25 6.34 5.64 -7.30
CA THR A 25 5.66 5.96 -6.04
C THR A 25 4.16 6.03 -6.29
N LEU A 26 3.39 5.59 -5.30
CA LEU A 26 1.94 5.70 -5.36
C LEU A 26 1.53 7.18 -5.36
N THR A 27 0.84 7.62 -6.42
CA THR A 27 0.34 9.00 -6.52
C THR A 27 -0.97 9.18 -5.75
N LEU A 28 -1.27 10.43 -5.35
CA LEU A 28 -2.57 10.76 -4.76
C LEU A 28 -3.74 10.48 -5.72
N ALA A 29 -3.53 10.71 -7.01
CA ALA A 29 -4.54 10.42 -8.03
C ALA A 29 -4.87 8.91 -8.07
N GLN A 30 -3.86 8.04 -8.04
CA GLN A 30 -4.05 6.59 -7.97
C GLN A 30 -4.74 6.17 -6.67
N ALA A 31 -4.33 6.73 -5.53
CA ALA A 31 -4.95 6.43 -4.24
C ALA A 31 -6.44 6.81 -4.22
N ASN A 32 -6.79 7.97 -4.75
CA ASN A 32 -8.19 8.40 -4.87
C ASN A 32 -8.99 7.53 -5.85
N ALA A 33 -8.39 7.09 -6.96
CA ALA A 33 -9.03 6.18 -7.90
C ALA A 33 -9.31 4.81 -7.26
N ILE A 34 -8.37 4.27 -6.47
CA ILE A 34 -8.55 3.04 -5.70
C ILE A 34 -9.75 3.17 -4.76
N ILE A 35 -9.81 4.24 -3.98
CA ILE A 35 -10.88 4.46 -3.00
C ILE A 35 -12.24 4.60 -3.71
N ALA A 36 -12.32 5.41 -4.77
CA ALA A 36 -13.57 5.61 -5.50
C ALA A 36 -14.11 4.30 -6.07
N ALA A 37 -13.25 3.49 -6.71
CA ALA A 37 -13.66 2.21 -7.27
C ALA A 37 -14.03 1.18 -6.19
N ALA A 38 -13.32 1.15 -5.04
CA ALA A 38 -13.63 0.29 -3.91
C ALA A 38 -15.00 0.62 -3.31
N LEU A 39 -15.30 1.88 -3.07
CA LEU A 39 -16.60 2.32 -2.54
C LEU A 39 -17.74 2.09 -3.54
N GLU A 40 -17.51 2.31 -4.82
CA GLU A 40 -18.51 2.00 -5.86
C GLU A 40 -18.78 0.48 -5.90
N ARG A 41 -17.77 -0.35 -5.82
CA ARG A 41 -17.93 -1.81 -5.74
C ARG A 41 -18.71 -2.23 -4.50
N SER A 42 -18.43 -1.61 -3.33
CA SER A 42 -19.18 -1.85 -2.09
C SER A 42 -20.65 -1.57 -2.27
N LYS A 43 -20.98 -0.41 -2.85
CA LYS A 43 -22.35 0.01 -3.12
C LYS A 43 -23.07 -0.94 -4.07
N GLN A 44 -22.43 -1.32 -5.18
CA GLN A 44 -23.00 -2.28 -6.15
C GLN A 44 -23.26 -3.64 -5.53
N SER A 45 -22.45 -4.06 -4.56
CA SER A 45 -22.60 -5.33 -3.84
C SER A 45 -23.61 -5.25 -2.69
N GLY A 46 -24.15 -4.08 -2.39
CA GLY A 46 -25.11 -3.89 -1.28
C GLY A 46 -24.48 -4.07 0.11
N TYR A 47 -23.17 -3.83 0.24
CA TYR A 47 -22.46 -3.95 1.51
C TYR A 47 -22.83 -2.81 2.46
N LYS A 48 -22.53 -2.99 3.75
CA LYS A 48 -22.71 -1.95 4.76
C LYS A 48 -21.75 -0.78 4.49
N PRO A 49 -22.04 0.44 5.02
CA PRO A 49 -21.15 1.57 4.88
C PRO A 49 -19.71 1.26 5.31
N MET A 50 -18.78 1.61 4.45
CA MET A 50 -17.35 1.27 4.56
C MET A 50 -16.49 2.50 4.87
N ALA A 51 -15.28 2.24 5.37
CA ALA A 51 -14.14 3.14 5.23
C ALA A 51 -13.07 2.45 4.39
N VAL A 52 -12.41 3.20 3.53
CA VAL A 52 -11.28 2.74 2.71
C VAL A 52 -10.11 3.67 2.93
N VAL A 53 -8.94 3.09 3.17
CA VAL A 53 -7.69 3.80 3.43
C VAL A 53 -6.62 3.28 2.49
N VAL A 54 -5.83 4.20 1.95
CA VAL A 54 -4.65 3.89 1.13
C VAL A 54 -3.42 4.48 1.80
N LEU A 55 -2.45 3.63 2.07
CA LEU A 55 -1.14 3.98 2.61
C LEU A 55 -0.07 3.85 1.52
N ASP A 56 1.01 4.62 1.64
CA ASP A 56 2.22 4.47 0.82
C ASP A 56 3.09 3.30 1.29
N GLU A 57 4.21 3.06 0.62
CA GLU A 57 5.16 1.97 0.90
C GLU A 57 5.85 2.09 2.28
N SER A 58 5.80 3.25 2.89
CA SER A 58 6.33 3.51 4.24
C SER A 58 5.24 3.45 5.32
N GLY A 59 4.01 3.12 4.94
CA GLY A 59 2.86 3.04 5.85
C GLY A 59 2.27 4.39 6.23
N ASN A 60 2.58 5.47 5.50
CA ASN A 60 1.99 6.78 5.72
C ASN A 60 0.67 6.92 4.96
N LEU A 61 -0.24 7.69 5.52
CA LEU A 61 -1.54 7.96 4.90
C LEU A 61 -1.36 8.70 3.56
N LYS A 62 -1.91 8.14 2.49
CA LYS A 62 -2.00 8.79 1.19
C LYS A 62 -3.40 9.36 0.96
N ALA A 63 -4.44 8.58 1.21
CA ALA A 63 -5.83 9.01 1.13
C ALA A 63 -6.74 8.13 2.00
N ALA A 64 -7.86 8.68 2.46
CA ALA A 64 -8.90 7.93 3.19
C ALA A 64 -10.27 8.54 2.94
N GLN A 65 -11.30 7.68 2.87
CA GLN A 65 -12.70 8.09 2.86
C GLN A 65 -13.51 7.17 3.77
N ARG A 66 -14.49 7.75 4.45
CA ARG A 66 -15.47 7.03 5.29
C ARG A 66 -16.85 7.41 4.84
N GLU A 67 -17.65 6.42 4.45
CA GLU A 67 -19.03 6.64 4.03
C GLU A 67 -19.90 7.11 5.20
N ASP A 68 -20.96 7.82 4.88
CA ASP A 68 -22.00 8.19 5.83
C ASP A 68 -22.58 6.92 6.46
N GLY A 69 -22.77 6.95 7.77
CA GLY A 69 -23.26 5.79 8.53
C GLY A 69 -22.20 4.77 8.93
N ALA A 70 -20.98 4.82 8.40
CA ALA A 70 -19.87 4.00 8.89
C ALA A 70 -19.39 4.51 10.27
N SER A 71 -19.15 3.58 11.22
CA SER A 71 -18.76 3.94 12.59
C SER A 71 -17.38 4.61 12.64
N MET A 72 -17.12 5.32 13.74
CA MET A 72 -15.85 6.03 13.97
C MET A 72 -14.60 5.12 13.88
N PHE A 73 -14.72 3.86 14.26
CA PHE A 73 -13.60 2.92 14.25
C PHE A 73 -13.20 2.44 12.86
N ARG A 74 -14.04 2.65 11.84
CA ARG A 74 -13.81 2.03 10.52
C ARG A 74 -12.51 2.51 9.86
N VAL A 75 -12.18 3.79 9.99
CA VAL A 75 -10.90 4.33 9.46
C VAL A 75 -9.71 3.73 10.21
N ASP A 76 -9.77 3.62 11.53
CA ASP A 76 -8.67 3.07 12.33
C ASP A 76 -8.45 1.59 12.03
N VAL A 77 -9.53 0.81 11.92
CA VAL A 77 -9.46 -0.62 11.57
C VAL A 77 -8.91 -0.81 10.16
N ALA A 78 -9.39 -0.06 9.16
CA ALA A 78 -8.89 -0.10 7.79
C ALA A 78 -7.40 0.27 7.74
N THR A 79 -7.01 1.32 8.46
CA THR A 79 -5.61 1.76 8.59
C THR A 79 -4.74 0.67 9.21
N GLY A 80 -5.18 0.06 10.30
CA GLY A 80 -4.44 -1.01 10.97
C GLY A 80 -4.20 -2.23 10.09
N LYS A 81 -5.20 -2.63 9.30
CA LYS A 81 -5.08 -3.72 8.32
C LYS A 81 -4.08 -3.37 7.21
N ALA A 82 -4.21 -2.18 6.61
CA ALA A 82 -3.30 -1.71 5.56
C ALA A 82 -1.87 -1.54 6.09
N TRP A 83 -1.71 -1.01 7.30
CA TRP A 83 -0.41 -0.82 7.94
C TRP A 83 0.28 -2.16 8.23
N ALA A 84 -0.48 -3.16 8.70
CA ALA A 84 0.03 -4.51 8.88
C ALA A 84 0.48 -5.12 7.54
N ALA A 85 -0.29 -4.94 6.47
CA ALA A 85 0.05 -5.45 5.14
C ALA A 85 1.36 -4.85 4.61
N VAL A 86 1.52 -3.53 4.65
CA VAL A 86 2.76 -2.84 4.23
C VAL A 86 3.93 -3.28 5.09
N GLY A 87 3.78 -3.24 6.41
CA GLY A 87 4.85 -3.54 7.35
C GLY A 87 5.40 -4.96 7.27
N MET A 88 4.54 -5.92 6.90
CA MET A 88 4.90 -7.33 6.75
C MET A 88 5.10 -7.77 5.29
N GLY A 89 4.85 -6.91 4.33
CA GLY A 89 4.98 -7.23 2.91
C GLY A 89 4.03 -8.33 2.42
N ALA A 90 2.86 -8.47 3.02
CA ALA A 90 1.89 -9.51 2.72
C ALA A 90 0.44 -9.01 2.88
N ALA A 91 -0.49 -9.57 2.09
CA ALA A 91 -1.91 -9.28 2.27
C ALA A 91 -2.37 -9.60 3.69
N SER A 92 -3.30 -8.81 4.24
CA SER A 92 -3.72 -8.97 5.63
C SER A 92 -4.43 -10.31 5.91
N ARG A 93 -4.98 -10.98 4.90
CA ARG A 93 -5.49 -12.35 4.98
C ARG A 93 -4.40 -13.33 5.40
N THR A 94 -3.25 -13.29 4.73
CA THR A 94 -2.08 -14.12 5.07
C THR A 94 -1.61 -13.86 6.51
N LEU A 95 -1.65 -12.60 6.94
CA LEU A 95 -1.28 -12.23 8.31
C LEU A 95 -2.27 -12.75 9.34
N ALA A 96 -3.57 -12.73 9.02
CA ALA A 96 -4.62 -13.29 9.87
C ALA A 96 -4.44 -14.80 10.08
N GLU A 97 -4.05 -15.53 9.03
CA GLU A 97 -3.73 -16.96 9.11
C GLU A 97 -2.47 -17.21 9.95
N ARG A 98 -1.38 -16.49 9.69
CA ARG A 98 -0.15 -16.61 10.49
C ARG A 98 -0.37 -16.26 11.96
N ALA A 99 -1.27 -15.33 12.26
CA ALA A 99 -1.59 -14.95 13.65
C ALA A 99 -2.29 -16.10 14.42
N LYS A 100 -3.01 -16.98 13.75
CA LYS A 100 -3.59 -18.19 14.37
C LYS A 100 -2.51 -19.17 14.80
N ASP A 101 -1.46 -19.31 13.97
CA ASP A 101 -0.39 -20.27 14.22
C ASP A 101 0.64 -19.74 15.25
N ASN A 102 0.81 -18.43 15.34
CA ASN A 102 1.77 -17.80 16.25
C ASN A 102 1.19 -16.55 16.97
N PRO A 103 0.15 -16.75 17.80
CA PRO A 103 -0.58 -15.63 18.40
C PRO A 103 0.30 -14.75 19.32
N ASN A 104 1.24 -15.35 20.06
CA ASN A 104 2.09 -14.60 20.99
C ASN A 104 2.99 -13.59 20.25
N PHE A 105 3.56 -13.98 19.11
CA PHE A 105 4.35 -13.07 18.28
C PHE A 105 3.51 -11.89 17.79
N PHE A 106 2.32 -12.17 17.25
CA PHE A 106 1.47 -11.12 16.69
C PHE A 106 0.89 -10.18 17.75
N VAL A 107 0.59 -10.66 18.95
CA VAL A 107 0.18 -9.82 20.09
C VAL A 107 1.34 -8.90 20.50
N THR A 108 2.55 -9.43 20.63
CA THR A 108 3.74 -8.65 20.96
C THR A 108 4.06 -7.63 19.88
N LEU A 109 3.95 -8.02 18.59
CA LEU A 109 4.15 -7.12 17.47
C LEU A 109 3.13 -5.97 17.47
N ALA A 110 1.86 -6.25 17.76
CA ALA A 110 0.83 -5.23 17.86
C ALA A 110 1.13 -4.23 18.97
N ALA A 111 1.62 -4.68 20.12
CA ALA A 111 2.05 -3.82 21.21
C ALA A 111 3.27 -2.96 20.80
N THR A 112 4.28 -3.56 20.17
CA THR A 112 5.47 -2.86 19.63
C THR A 112 5.07 -1.80 18.61
N ALA A 113 4.07 -2.07 17.80
CA ALA A 113 3.51 -1.16 16.79
C ALA A 113 2.58 -0.09 17.39
N LYS A 114 2.49 0.02 18.71
CA LYS A 114 1.64 0.99 19.41
C LYS A 114 0.17 0.92 18.99
N GLY A 115 -0.36 -0.29 18.83
CA GLY A 115 -1.74 -0.56 18.46
C GLY A 115 -2.08 -0.35 16.97
N ARG A 116 -1.12 0.05 16.14
CA ARG A 116 -1.37 0.28 14.70
C ARG A 116 -1.39 -1.00 13.85
N PHE A 117 -0.92 -2.11 14.37
CA PHE A 117 -0.84 -3.38 13.65
C PHE A 117 -2.10 -4.21 13.89
N LEU A 118 -2.88 -4.47 12.83
CA LEU A 118 -4.09 -5.28 12.90
C LEU A 118 -4.06 -6.41 11.86
N PRO A 119 -3.66 -7.63 12.21
CA PRO A 119 -3.54 -8.77 11.29
C PRO A 119 -4.92 -9.41 11.06
N GLN A 120 -5.83 -8.68 10.44
CA GLN A 120 -7.19 -9.10 10.11
C GLN A 120 -7.44 -8.94 8.62
N THR A 121 -8.18 -9.88 8.00
CA THR A 121 -8.54 -9.83 6.58
C THR A 121 -9.24 -8.53 6.22
N GLY A 122 -8.92 -7.96 5.05
CA GLY A 122 -9.53 -6.75 4.53
C GLY A 122 -8.54 -5.69 4.05
N ALA A 123 -7.27 -6.07 3.82
CA ALA A 123 -6.29 -5.22 3.16
C ALA A 123 -5.42 -6.02 2.21
N VAL A 124 -5.00 -5.38 1.11
CA VAL A 124 -4.11 -5.94 0.10
C VAL A 124 -2.95 -4.99 -0.18
N LEU A 125 -1.81 -5.54 -0.60
CA LEU A 125 -0.72 -4.72 -1.12
C LEU A 125 -1.11 -4.10 -2.46
N ILE A 126 -0.58 -2.92 -2.71
CA ILE A 126 -0.63 -2.23 -4.00
C ILE A 126 0.76 -2.37 -4.62
N LYS A 127 0.82 -2.92 -5.84
CA LYS A 127 2.08 -3.14 -6.56
C LYS A 127 2.02 -2.52 -7.94
N ASP A 128 3.20 -2.15 -8.47
CA ASP A 128 3.35 -1.82 -9.89
C ASP A 128 3.42 -3.11 -10.74
N ALA A 129 3.50 -2.92 -12.07
CA ALA A 129 3.61 -4.04 -13.02
C ALA A 129 4.91 -4.84 -12.89
N GLN A 130 5.92 -4.31 -12.23
CA GLN A 130 7.20 -4.96 -11.94
C GLN A 130 7.18 -5.72 -10.61
N GLY A 131 6.08 -5.64 -9.85
CA GLY A 131 5.91 -6.29 -8.55
C GLY A 131 6.46 -5.51 -7.36
N ASN A 132 6.92 -4.28 -7.56
CA ASN A 132 7.35 -3.42 -6.46
C ASN A 132 6.16 -2.99 -5.62
N VAL A 133 6.29 -3.03 -4.29
CA VAL A 133 5.26 -2.57 -3.38
C VAL A 133 5.21 -1.05 -3.36
N LEU A 134 4.06 -0.49 -3.71
CA LEU A 134 3.79 0.95 -3.70
C LEU A 134 3.04 1.38 -2.44
N GLY A 135 2.43 0.44 -1.73
CA GLY A 135 1.63 0.70 -0.54
C GLY A 135 0.64 -0.42 -0.26
N ALA A 136 -0.43 -0.09 0.45
CA ALA A 136 -1.56 -0.98 0.69
C ALA A 136 -2.89 -0.24 0.71
N ALA A 137 -3.96 -0.95 0.30
CA ALA A 137 -5.34 -0.54 0.48
C ALA A 137 -5.99 -1.41 1.56
N GLY A 138 -6.66 -0.78 2.50
CA GLY A 138 -7.42 -1.45 3.56
C GLY A 138 -8.83 -0.93 3.65
N ALA A 139 -9.77 -1.79 4.00
CA ALA A 139 -11.16 -1.44 4.19
C ALA A 139 -11.71 -2.00 5.50
N SER A 140 -12.79 -1.38 5.97
CA SER A 140 -13.55 -1.83 7.13
C SER A 140 -14.99 -1.35 7.06
N GLY A 141 -15.92 -2.27 7.30
CA GLY A 141 -17.34 -1.98 7.32
C GLY A 141 -18.19 -3.25 7.21
N GLY A 142 -17.75 -4.20 6.42
CA GLY A 142 -18.35 -5.50 6.22
C GLY A 142 -17.62 -6.63 6.97
N THR A 143 -17.73 -7.83 6.42
CA THR A 143 -16.87 -8.95 6.78
C THR A 143 -15.45 -8.75 6.23
N GLY A 144 -14.47 -9.50 6.74
CA GLY A 144 -13.11 -9.43 6.20
C GLY A 144 -13.04 -9.72 4.69
N ASP A 145 -13.86 -10.66 4.22
CA ASP A 145 -13.92 -11.01 2.79
C ASP A 145 -14.53 -9.88 1.94
N GLU A 146 -15.57 -9.21 2.42
CA GLU A 146 -16.17 -8.04 1.76
C GLU A 146 -15.19 -6.87 1.71
N ASP A 147 -14.53 -6.59 2.84
CA ASP A 147 -13.52 -5.54 2.95
C ASP A 147 -12.35 -5.78 1.97
N GLU A 148 -11.86 -7.02 1.88
CA GLU A 148 -10.79 -7.40 0.94
C GLU A 148 -11.24 -7.31 -0.52
N ALA A 149 -12.46 -7.80 -0.82
CA ALA A 149 -12.99 -7.80 -2.18
C ALA A 149 -13.07 -6.39 -2.78
N ILE A 150 -13.48 -5.39 -1.99
CA ILE A 150 -13.52 -4.01 -2.47
C ILE A 150 -12.13 -3.40 -2.63
N CYS A 151 -11.17 -3.76 -1.77
CA CYS A 151 -9.76 -3.34 -1.92
C CYS A 151 -9.17 -3.91 -3.21
N ILE A 152 -9.39 -5.19 -3.51
CA ILE A 152 -8.96 -5.83 -4.76
C ILE A 152 -9.53 -5.07 -5.97
N ALA A 153 -10.85 -4.88 -5.99
CA ALA A 153 -11.54 -4.18 -7.07
C ALA A 153 -11.00 -2.76 -7.28
N GLY A 154 -10.72 -2.04 -6.18
CA GLY A 154 -10.16 -0.70 -6.24
C GLY A 154 -8.77 -0.66 -6.84
N VAL A 155 -7.87 -1.54 -6.40
CA VAL A 155 -6.48 -1.61 -6.89
C VAL A 155 -6.45 -1.97 -8.37
N GLU A 156 -7.22 -2.97 -8.80
CA GLU A 156 -7.30 -3.42 -10.20
C GLU A 156 -7.90 -2.34 -11.11
N ALA A 157 -8.96 -1.64 -10.66
CA ALA A 157 -9.57 -0.54 -11.41
C ALA A 157 -8.62 0.65 -11.61
N ALA A 158 -7.67 0.86 -10.71
CA ALA A 158 -6.64 1.87 -10.85
C ALA A 158 -5.47 1.44 -11.77
N GLY A 159 -5.55 0.27 -12.40
CA GLY A 159 -4.51 -0.26 -13.30
C GLY A 159 -3.27 -0.77 -12.56
N LEU A 160 -3.40 -1.08 -11.27
CA LEU A 160 -2.33 -1.57 -10.41
C LEU A 160 -2.52 -3.06 -10.09
N VAL A 161 -1.49 -3.69 -9.57
CA VAL A 161 -1.48 -5.11 -9.25
C VAL A 161 -1.69 -5.28 -7.73
N ARG A 162 -2.61 -6.15 -7.36
CA ARG A 162 -2.78 -6.53 -5.96
C ARG A 162 -1.76 -7.57 -5.52
N GLY A 163 -1.35 -7.55 -4.27
CA GLY A 163 -0.47 -8.54 -3.67
C GLY A 163 -1.00 -9.11 -2.37
#